data_061db5f77bb8a8f534f2e8d1b2a23bc2
#
_entry.id   061db5f77bb8a8f534f2e8d1b2a23bc2
#
_cell.length_a   1.000
_cell.length_b   1.000
_cell.length_c   1.000
_cell.angle_alpha   90.00
_cell.angle_beta   90.00
_cell.angle_gamma   90.00
#
_symmetry.space_group_name_H-M   'P 1'
#
loop_
_entity.id
_entity.type
_entity.pdbx_description
1 polymer ?
#
loop_
_entity_poly.entity_id
_entity_poly.type
_entity_poly.pdbx_seq_one_letter_code
_entity_poly.pdbx_strand_id
1 'polypeptide(L)'
;SIFEGIRCYDTPNGSAVFRLPEHVDRLFKSAKLYSMKMQYTKKVILDAILQTVKASGLKEAYIRPLAYYGYGTMGLTPTTNKVDMSIACWEWKMGESKAGKFSGAKCKVSSWVKIDSRSQPMQAKAASNYANAALARMEALENGFDEAIMLNSQGKVAEGSAENIFIIKDDIIQTPPLSAGGLEGITRDSIIQIIEENNGFVIERDLERDDLYTADEIFMTGTAAEVKSVTQIDKVKIGTGKMGSVTKELQKSYRDVVMGKDERFLPWLTFV
;
A
#
# COMPACT_ATOMS: atom_id res chain seq x y z
N SER A 1 4.36 5.58 -16.88
CA SER A 1 5.25 5.68 -15.71
C SER A 1 4.91 4.61 -14.67
N ILE A 2 5.92 4.22 -13.92
CA ILE A 2 5.83 3.38 -12.73
C ILE A 2 6.39 4.15 -11.54
N PHE A 3 5.97 3.81 -10.33
CA PHE A 3 6.41 4.55 -9.15
C PHE A 3 6.44 3.68 -7.90
N GLU A 4 7.07 4.20 -6.85
CA GLU A 4 6.97 3.67 -5.51
C GLU A 4 6.47 4.73 -4.53
N GLY A 5 5.96 4.25 -3.41
CA GLY A 5 5.66 5.05 -2.24
C GLY A 5 6.33 4.40 -1.04
N ILE A 6 7.24 5.11 -0.41
CA ILE A 6 8.13 4.59 0.63
C ILE A 6 8.08 5.54 1.82
N ARG A 7 8.17 5.01 3.04
CA ARG A 7 8.23 5.82 4.26
C ARG A 7 9.62 5.81 4.87
N CYS A 8 10.03 6.99 5.32
CA CYS A 8 11.11 7.17 6.27
C CYS A 8 10.51 7.55 7.61
N TYR A 9 10.97 6.91 8.69
CA TYR A 9 10.49 7.11 10.06
C TYR A 9 11.60 7.68 10.94
N ASP A 10 11.25 8.61 11.85
CA ASP A 10 12.15 9.13 12.88
C ASP A 10 12.20 8.12 14.04
N THR A 11 13.14 7.19 13.98
CA THR A 11 13.31 6.15 15.02
C THR A 11 14.24 6.62 16.13
N PRO A 12 14.24 5.97 17.31
CA PRO A 12 15.21 6.27 18.39
C PRO A 12 16.68 6.20 17.96
N ASN A 13 16.99 5.41 16.91
CA ASN A 13 18.34 5.20 16.39
C ASN A 13 18.66 6.06 15.16
N GLY A 14 17.79 7.01 14.82
CA GLY A 14 17.92 7.89 13.66
C GLY A 14 16.87 7.60 12.59
N SER A 15 16.86 8.41 11.54
CA SER A 15 15.91 8.24 10.42
C SER A 15 16.17 6.95 9.66
N ALA A 16 15.13 6.15 9.45
CA ALA A 16 15.24 4.87 8.76
C ALA A 16 14.15 4.70 7.70
N VAL A 17 14.55 4.24 6.52
CA VAL A 17 13.63 3.93 5.42
C VAL A 17 13.16 2.49 5.56
N PHE A 18 11.84 2.30 5.64
CA PHE A 18 11.22 1.00 5.87
C PHE A 18 11.17 0.18 4.58
N ARG A 19 11.69 -1.07 4.62
CA ARG A 19 11.67 -2.06 3.54
C ARG A 19 12.16 -1.50 2.18
N LEU A 20 13.20 -0.66 2.24
CA LEU A 20 13.73 0.01 1.04
C LEU A 20 14.18 -0.97 -0.07
N PRO A 21 14.88 -2.08 0.22
CA PRO A 21 15.25 -3.04 -0.81
C PRO A 21 14.04 -3.62 -1.56
N GLU A 22 12.99 -4.03 -0.84
CA GLU A 22 11.79 -4.63 -1.41
C GLU A 22 10.99 -3.63 -2.25
N HIS A 23 10.95 -2.37 -1.84
CA HIS A 23 10.36 -1.30 -2.65
C HIS A 23 11.12 -1.10 -3.98
N VAL A 24 12.45 -1.10 -3.94
CA VAL A 24 13.26 -1.02 -5.16
C VAL A 24 13.08 -2.26 -6.03
N ASP A 25 13.01 -3.44 -5.42
CA ASP A 25 12.73 -4.69 -6.15
C ASP A 25 11.38 -4.65 -6.87
N ARG A 26 10.33 -4.15 -6.20
CA ARG A 26 9.01 -3.99 -6.81
C ARG A 26 9.00 -2.92 -7.90
N LEU A 27 9.77 -1.83 -7.78
CA LEU A 27 9.96 -0.85 -8.86
C LEU A 27 10.53 -1.52 -10.12
N PHE A 28 11.57 -2.37 -9.97
CA PHE A 28 12.14 -3.12 -11.09
C PHE A 28 11.19 -4.19 -11.64
N LYS A 29 10.41 -4.86 -10.78
CA LYS A 29 9.34 -5.78 -11.20
C LYS A 29 8.31 -5.04 -12.06
N SER A 30 7.89 -3.85 -11.63
CA SER A 30 6.97 -2.98 -12.38
C SER A 30 7.57 -2.55 -13.73
N ALA A 31 8.86 -2.16 -13.75
CA ALA A 31 9.57 -1.83 -14.98
C ALA A 31 9.59 -3.00 -15.97
N LYS A 32 9.89 -4.21 -15.49
CA LYS A 32 9.92 -5.42 -16.31
C LYS A 32 8.57 -5.72 -16.94
N LEU A 33 7.47 -5.58 -16.18
CA LEU A 33 6.10 -5.81 -16.67
C LEU A 33 5.67 -4.84 -17.78
N TYR A 34 6.23 -3.62 -17.79
CA TYR A 34 6.00 -2.61 -18.84
C TYR A 34 7.15 -2.51 -19.85
N SER A 35 8.06 -3.49 -19.88
CA SER A 35 9.23 -3.51 -20.79
C SER A 35 10.10 -2.24 -20.72
N MET A 36 10.09 -1.56 -19.57
CA MET A 36 10.91 -0.36 -19.34
C MET A 36 12.35 -0.76 -19.03
N LYS A 37 13.29 -0.28 -19.84
CA LYS A 37 14.73 -0.55 -19.67
C LYS A 37 15.32 0.47 -18.69
N MET A 38 15.40 0.11 -17.43
CA MET A 38 15.99 0.97 -16.39
C MET A 38 17.46 1.30 -16.72
N GLN A 39 17.83 2.59 -16.61
CA GLN A 39 19.19 3.07 -16.89
C GLN A 39 20.15 2.86 -15.72
N TYR A 40 19.62 2.66 -14.51
CA TYR A 40 20.39 2.58 -13.27
C TYR A 40 20.21 1.20 -12.64
N THR A 41 21.22 0.75 -11.92
CA THR A 41 21.14 -0.48 -11.12
C THR A 41 20.30 -0.25 -9.86
N LYS A 42 19.81 -1.35 -9.25
CA LYS A 42 19.09 -1.27 -7.97
C LYS A 42 19.92 -0.55 -6.90
N LYS A 43 21.24 -0.86 -6.81
CA LYS A 43 22.14 -0.21 -5.85
C LYS A 43 22.19 1.30 -6.04
N VAL A 44 22.33 1.79 -7.26
CA VAL A 44 22.35 3.24 -7.55
C VAL A 44 21.04 3.90 -7.11
N ILE A 45 19.90 3.24 -7.31
CA ILE A 45 18.59 3.79 -6.92
C ILE A 45 18.44 3.79 -5.40
N LEU A 46 18.86 2.73 -4.71
CA LEU A 46 18.90 2.67 -3.25
C LEU A 46 19.71 3.83 -2.68
N ASP A 47 20.95 3.98 -3.15
CA ASP A 47 21.85 5.05 -2.70
C ASP A 47 21.26 6.44 -2.98
N ALA A 48 20.64 6.65 -4.16
CA ALA A 48 20.00 7.91 -4.54
C ALA A 48 18.79 8.24 -3.64
N ILE A 49 17.99 7.24 -3.25
CA ILE A 49 16.87 7.45 -2.32
C ILE A 49 17.39 7.90 -0.95
N LEU A 50 18.39 7.22 -0.39
CA LEU A 50 18.99 7.61 0.89
C LEU A 50 19.61 9.00 0.85
N GLN A 51 20.34 9.33 -0.23
CA GLN A 51 20.91 10.66 -0.44
C GLN A 51 19.82 11.74 -0.56
N THR A 52 18.70 11.45 -1.22
CA THR A 52 17.57 12.39 -1.33
C THR A 52 16.96 12.67 0.03
N VAL A 53 16.74 11.65 0.87
CA VAL A 53 16.25 11.84 2.25
C VAL A 53 17.25 12.66 3.05
N LYS A 54 18.53 12.30 3.01
CA LYS A 54 19.59 13.04 3.71
C LYS A 54 19.66 14.50 3.29
N ALA A 55 19.62 14.78 1.98
CA ALA A 55 19.67 16.13 1.45
C ALA A 55 18.42 16.97 1.79
N SER A 56 17.27 16.34 2.00
CA SER A 56 16.03 17.02 2.41
C SER A 56 16.06 17.52 3.84
N GLY A 57 16.91 16.96 4.70
CA GLY A 57 16.95 17.25 6.14
C GLY A 57 15.73 16.76 6.93
N LEU A 58 14.82 16.03 6.31
CA LEU A 58 13.61 15.51 6.94
C LEU A 58 13.92 14.26 7.77
N LYS A 59 13.38 14.19 8.97
CA LYS A 59 13.46 13.01 9.83
C LYS A 59 12.39 11.99 9.49
N GLU A 60 11.17 12.46 9.23
CA GLU A 60 10.04 11.65 8.74
C GLU A 60 9.67 12.12 7.33
N ALA A 61 9.55 11.19 6.40
CA ALA A 61 9.28 11.55 5.02
C ALA A 61 8.46 10.49 4.28
N TYR A 62 7.72 10.96 3.28
CA TYR A 62 7.23 10.14 2.19
C TYR A 62 8.14 10.32 0.98
N ILE A 63 8.53 9.22 0.38
CA ILE A 63 9.47 9.19 -0.73
C ILE A 63 8.77 8.61 -1.95
N ARG A 64 8.87 9.28 -3.09
CA ARG A 64 8.24 8.91 -4.36
C ARG A 64 9.29 8.76 -5.46
N PRO A 65 9.90 7.60 -5.62
CA PRO A 65 10.62 7.27 -6.86
C PRO A 65 9.61 7.12 -7.99
N LEU A 66 9.91 7.74 -9.13
CA LEU A 66 9.11 7.72 -10.34
C LEU A 66 10.03 7.42 -11.53
N ALA A 67 9.72 6.37 -12.30
CA ALA A 67 10.39 6.08 -13.56
C ALA A 67 9.42 6.25 -14.73
N TYR A 68 9.85 6.91 -15.79
CA TYR A 68 9.00 7.26 -16.93
C TYR A 68 9.82 7.30 -18.22
N TYR A 69 9.14 7.12 -19.34
CA TYR A 69 9.78 7.34 -20.63
C TYR A 69 10.04 8.84 -20.83
N GLY A 70 11.31 9.18 -20.98
CA GLY A 70 11.78 10.56 -21.17
C GLY A 70 11.62 11.04 -22.60
N TYR A 71 12.40 12.08 -22.94
CA TYR A 71 12.36 12.70 -24.26
C TYR A 71 12.69 11.70 -25.37
N GLY A 72 11.96 11.81 -26.50
CA GLY A 72 12.16 10.97 -27.67
C GLY A 72 10.96 11.00 -28.61
N THR A 73 10.63 9.85 -29.20
CA THR A 73 9.49 9.72 -30.12
C THR A 73 8.16 9.81 -29.38
N MET A 74 7.18 10.46 -30.03
CA MET A 74 5.79 10.51 -29.58
C MET A 74 5.03 9.34 -30.23
N GLY A 75 4.43 8.48 -29.41
CA GLY A 75 3.65 7.35 -29.91
C GLY A 75 3.38 6.29 -28.84
N LEU A 76 2.61 5.25 -29.22
CA LEU A 76 2.25 4.16 -28.32
C LEU A 76 3.41 3.22 -27.97
N THR A 77 4.47 3.21 -28.77
CA THR A 77 5.64 2.33 -28.62
C THR A 77 6.90 3.13 -28.32
N PRO A 78 7.10 3.60 -27.07
CA PRO A 78 8.25 4.45 -26.72
C PRO A 78 9.53 3.62 -26.51
N THR A 79 9.75 2.55 -27.25
CA THR A 79 10.83 1.57 -27.07
C THR A 79 12.23 2.15 -27.30
N THR A 80 12.33 3.27 -28.01
CA THR A 80 13.57 4.01 -28.28
C THR A 80 13.84 5.12 -27.26
N ASN A 81 12.83 5.48 -26.45
CA ASN A 81 12.99 6.53 -25.45
C ASN A 81 13.78 5.99 -24.26
N LYS A 82 14.65 6.83 -23.70
CA LYS A 82 15.31 6.51 -22.43
C LYS A 82 14.29 6.51 -21.29
N VAL A 83 14.52 5.69 -20.28
CA VAL A 83 13.76 5.73 -19.05
C VAL A 83 14.45 6.68 -18.09
N ASP A 84 13.81 7.80 -17.81
CA ASP A 84 14.28 8.78 -16.82
C ASP A 84 13.70 8.47 -15.44
N MET A 85 14.36 8.95 -14.40
CA MET A 85 13.91 8.81 -13.02
C MET A 85 13.91 10.12 -12.28
N SER A 86 12.93 10.28 -11.40
CA SER A 86 12.87 11.35 -10.40
C SER A 86 12.58 10.74 -9.03
N ILE A 87 13.17 11.30 -7.98
CA ILE A 87 12.90 10.94 -6.60
C ILE A 87 12.44 12.20 -5.88
N ALA A 88 11.17 12.24 -5.50
CA ALA A 88 10.61 13.29 -4.67
C ALA A 88 10.56 12.84 -3.20
N CYS A 89 10.80 13.79 -2.28
CA CYS A 89 10.73 13.56 -0.85
C CYS A 89 10.04 14.75 -0.19
N TRP A 90 9.06 14.51 0.71
CA TRP A 90 8.36 15.55 1.45
C TRP A 90 8.00 15.09 2.86
N GLU A 91 7.76 16.04 3.74
CA GLU A 91 7.38 15.73 5.12
C GLU A 91 6.06 14.93 5.16
N TRP A 92 6.06 13.88 5.96
CA TRP A 92 4.88 13.07 6.21
C TRP A 92 4.95 12.48 7.62
N LYS A 93 4.24 13.08 8.55
CA LYS A 93 4.23 12.63 9.94
C LYS A 93 3.34 11.43 10.16
N MET A 94 3.74 10.57 11.07
CA MET A 94 2.96 9.41 11.47
C MET A 94 1.61 9.87 12.04
N GLY A 95 0.50 9.29 11.54
CA GLY A 95 -0.84 9.61 12.03
C GLY A 95 -1.47 10.90 11.46
N GLU A 96 -0.80 11.61 10.56
CA GLU A 96 -1.35 12.81 9.88
C GLU A 96 -2.26 12.48 8.67
N SER A 97 -2.87 11.31 8.61
CA SER A 97 -3.91 11.14 7.60
C SER A 97 -5.07 12.10 7.91
N LYS A 98 -5.58 12.82 6.88
CA LYS A 98 -6.70 13.79 7.03
C LYS A 98 -7.98 13.20 7.65
N ALA A 99 -8.03 11.89 7.84
CA ALA A 99 -9.14 11.17 8.47
C ALA A 99 -9.05 11.13 10.00
N GLY A 100 -8.42 12.12 10.63
CA GLY A 100 -8.43 12.32 12.09
C GLY A 100 -7.83 11.16 12.90
N LYS A 101 -7.15 11.52 13.97
CA LYS A 101 -6.58 10.58 14.95
C LYS A 101 -7.51 9.39 15.23
N PHE A 102 -7.13 8.17 14.77
CA PHE A 102 -7.66 6.88 15.22
C PHE A 102 -9.18 6.61 15.09
N SER A 103 -9.98 7.48 14.46
CA SER A 103 -11.33 7.12 14.07
C SER A 103 -11.26 6.25 12.81
N GLY A 104 -11.81 5.04 12.86
CA GLY A 104 -11.79 4.12 11.73
C GLY A 104 -12.42 4.72 10.47
N ALA A 105 -11.97 4.25 9.31
CA ALA A 105 -12.48 4.71 8.02
C ALA A 105 -13.93 4.25 7.78
N LYS A 106 -14.70 5.10 7.13
CA LYS A 106 -15.97 4.73 6.51
C LYS A 106 -15.73 4.46 5.04
N CYS A 107 -16.02 3.26 4.59
CA CYS A 107 -15.75 2.84 3.22
C CYS A 107 -17.04 2.64 2.42
N LYS A 108 -16.92 2.78 1.11
CA LYS A 108 -17.96 2.47 0.13
C LYS A 108 -17.47 1.35 -0.78
N VAL A 109 -18.29 0.34 -1.02
CA VAL A 109 -18.05 -0.57 -2.15
C VAL A 109 -18.33 0.22 -3.43
N SER A 110 -17.27 0.43 -4.22
CA SER A 110 -17.35 1.25 -5.43
C SER A 110 -18.18 0.59 -6.54
N SER A 111 -18.82 1.40 -7.36
CA SER A 111 -19.42 0.95 -8.60
C SER A 111 -18.38 0.68 -9.71
N TRP A 112 -17.18 1.25 -9.57
CA TRP A 112 -16.06 0.99 -10.48
C TRP A 112 -15.44 -0.38 -10.18
N VAL A 113 -15.42 -1.24 -11.21
CA VAL A 113 -14.77 -2.55 -11.14
C VAL A 113 -13.27 -2.38 -11.21
N LYS A 114 -12.52 -3.12 -10.40
CA LYS A 114 -11.06 -3.18 -10.45
C LYS A 114 -10.60 -3.63 -11.83
N ILE A 115 -9.60 -2.98 -12.40
CA ILE A 115 -9.02 -3.36 -13.69
C ILE A 115 -8.65 -4.85 -13.67
N ASP A 116 -9.06 -5.55 -14.69
CA ASP A 116 -8.78 -6.98 -14.86
C ASP A 116 -7.32 -7.20 -15.28
N SER A 117 -6.70 -8.27 -14.77
CA SER A 117 -5.31 -8.64 -15.10
C SER A 117 -5.09 -8.95 -16.59
N ARG A 118 -6.17 -9.27 -17.33
CA ARG A 118 -6.15 -9.44 -18.80
C ARG A 118 -6.07 -8.11 -19.54
N SER A 119 -6.40 -7.00 -18.88
CA SER A 119 -6.36 -5.66 -19.46
C SER A 119 -5.03 -4.93 -19.18
N GLN A 120 -4.49 -5.09 -17.97
CA GLN A 120 -3.24 -4.46 -17.54
C GLN A 120 -2.52 -5.34 -16.50
N PRO A 121 -1.18 -5.26 -16.39
CA PRO A 121 -0.44 -6.01 -15.39
C PRO A 121 -0.68 -5.40 -13.98
N MET A 122 -1.61 -6.00 -13.22
CA MET A 122 -2.04 -5.49 -11.91
C MET A 122 -0.94 -5.51 -10.86
N GLN A 123 0.05 -6.40 -11.01
CA GLN A 123 1.21 -6.45 -10.10
C GLN A 123 2.26 -5.38 -10.38
N ALA A 124 2.07 -4.55 -11.40
CA ALA A 124 2.90 -3.38 -11.62
C ALA A 124 2.31 -2.16 -10.89
N LYS A 125 3.15 -1.48 -10.09
CA LYS A 125 2.79 -0.20 -9.49
C LYS A 125 2.94 0.92 -10.54
N ALA A 126 2.00 0.93 -11.50
CA ALA A 126 1.99 1.84 -12.66
C ALA A 126 0.93 2.93 -12.49
N ALA A 127 1.26 4.15 -12.91
CA ALA A 127 0.33 5.29 -12.81
C ALA A 127 -0.99 5.05 -13.56
N SER A 128 -0.96 4.28 -14.66
CA SER A 128 -2.17 3.90 -15.41
C SER A 128 -3.18 3.10 -14.58
N ASN A 129 -2.72 2.22 -13.68
CA ASN A 129 -3.59 1.42 -12.82
C ASN A 129 -4.29 2.30 -11.77
N TYR A 130 -3.66 3.39 -11.37
CA TYR A 130 -4.22 4.33 -10.38
C TYR A 130 -5.31 5.26 -10.92
N ALA A 131 -5.49 5.37 -12.25
CA ALA A 131 -6.61 6.11 -12.81
C ALA A 131 -7.96 5.46 -12.42
N ASN A 132 -8.06 4.13 -12.50
CA ASN A 132 -9.23 3.38 -12.06
C ASN A 132 -9.45 3.51 -10.54
N ALA A 133 -8.41 3.39 -9.75
CA ALA A 133 -8.46 3.58 -8.30
C ALA A 133 -8.89 5.00 -7.88
N ALA A 134 -8.42 6.02 -8.62
CA ALA A 134 -8.81 7.41 -8.39
C ALA A 134 -10.31 7.64 -8.64
N LEU A 135 -10.88 7.05 -9.70
CA LEU A 135 -12.33 7.12 -9.97
C LEU A 135 -13.14 6.52 -8.81
N ALA A 136 -12.73 5.33 -8.33
CA ALA A 136 -13.38 4.69 -7.19
C ALA A 136 -13.27 5.54 -5.92
N ARG A 137 -12.09 6.13 -5.67
CA ARG A 137 -11.87 7.02 -4.52
C ARG A 137 -12.72 8.29 -4.59
N MET A 138 -12.78 8.93 -5.74
CA MET A 138 -13.60 10.14 -5.96
C MET A 138 -15.07 9.82 -5.72
N GLU A 139 -15.59 8.71 -6.28
CA GLU A 139 -16.95 8.25 -6.02
C GLU A 139 -17.23 8.09 -4.51
N ALA A 140 -16.34 7.48 -3.77
CA ALA A 140 -16.47 7.29 -2.33
C ALA A 140 -16.55 8.66 -1.59
N LEU A 141 -15.63 9.58 -1.91
CA LEU A 141 -15.58 10.91 -1.31
C LEU A 141 -16.85 11.75 -1.62
N GLU A 142 -17.34 11.73 -2.85
CA GLU A 142 -18.57 12.41 -3.26
C GLU A 142 -19.81 11.87 -2.53
N ASN A 143 -19.78 10.59 -2.14
CA ASN A 143 -20.83 9.95 -1.36
C ASN A 143 -20.65 10.06 0.17
N GLY A 144 -19.66 10.84 0.64
CA GLY A 144 -19.41 11.10 2.06
C GLY A 144 -18.70 9.97 2.80
N PHE A 145 -17.94 9.12 2.09
CA PHE A 145 -17.08 8.09 2.65
C PHE A 145 -15.60 8.49 2.59
N ASP A 146 -14.78 7.84 3.38
CA ASP A 146 -13.34 8.13 3.45
C ASP A 146 -12.53 7.35 2.43
N GLU A 147 -13.00 6.15 2.01
CA GLU A 147 -12.25 5.22 1.16
C GLU A 147 -13.20 4.35 0.32
N ALA A 148 -12.68 3.86 -0.81
CA ALA A 148 -13.37 2.89 -1.67
C ALA A 148 -12.85 1.48 -1.44
N ILE A 149 -13.75 0.49 -1.49
CA ILE A 149 -13.42 -0.93 -1.63
C ILE A 149 -13.78 -1.33 -3.07
N MET A 150 -12.86 -1.95 -3.78
CA MET A 150 -13.04 -2.34 -5.16
C MET A 150 -13.27 -3.86 -5.29
N LEU A 151 -14.27 -4.23 -6.06
CA LEU A 151 -14.51 -5.61 -6.45
C LEU A 151 -13.90 -5.84 -7.83
N ASN A 152 -13.43 -7.07 -8.08
CA ASN A 152 -12.95 -7.49 -9.40
C ASN A 152 -14.10 -7.83 -10.36
N SER A 153 -13.78 -8.21 -11.59
CA SER A 153 -14.77 -8.58 -12.63
C SER A 153 -15.63 -9.80 -12.30
N GLN A 154 -15.27 -10.57 -11.27
CA GLN A 154 -16.04 -11.71 -10.76
C GLN A 154 -16.87 -11.35 -9.52
N GLY A 155 -16.87 -10.08 -9.09
CA GLY A 155 -17.57 -9.62 -7.89
C GLY A 155 -16.85 -9.91 -6.59
N LYS A 156 -15.62 -10.44 -6.62
CA LYS A 156 -14.80 -10.69 -5.41
C LYS A 156 -14.12 -9.42 -4.95
N VAL A 157 -13.92 -9.29 -3.65
CA VAL A 157 -13.17 -8.19 -3.06
C VAL A 157 -11.71 -8.27 -3.52
N ALA A 158 -11.20 -7.18 -4.09
CA ALA A 158 -9.81 -7.10 -4.54
C ALA A 158 -8.94 -6.37 -3.52
N GLU A 159 -9.19 -5.09 -3.33
CA GLU A 159 -8.43 -4.21 -2.41
C GLU A 159 -9.19 -2.89 -2.21
N GLY A 160 -8.65 -1.97 -1.42
CA GLY A 160 -9.08 -0.57 -1.40
C GLY A 160 -8.63 0.19 -2.64
N SER A 161 -8.81 1.53 -2.67
CA SER A 161 -8.31 2.32 -3.81
C SER A 161 -6.78 2.33 -3.90
N ALA A 162 -6.08 2.32 -2.77
CA ALA A 162 -4.61 2.33 -2.69
C ALA A 162 -4.07 1.49 -1.53
N GLU A 163 -4.89 0.64 -0.93
CA GLU A 163 -4.60 -0.20 0.23
C GLU A 163 -5.08 -1.62 0.01
N ASN A 164 -4.34 -2.61 0.55
CA ASN A 164 -4.87 -3.97 0.66
C ASN A 164 -5.87 -4.05 1.82
N ILE A 165 -6.73 -5.06 1.82
CA ILE A 165 -7.80 -5.24 2.81
C ILE A 165 -7.66 -6.58 3.53
N PHE A 166 -7.97 -6.58 4.82
CA PHE A 166 -8.07 -7.75 5.68
C PHE A 166 -9.40 -7.71 6.42
N ILE A 167 -9.99 -8.87 6.61
CA ILE A 167 -11.14 -9.06 7.50
C ILE A 167 -10.77 -9.98 8.64
N ILE A 168 -11.40 -9.80 9.79
CA ILE A 168 -11.37 -10.75 10.91
C ILE A 168 -12.80 -11.25 11.09
N LYS A 169 -12.95 -12.55 11.14
CA LYS A 169 -14.21 -13.22 11.43
C LYS A 169 -13.96 -14.48 12.24
N ASP A 170 -14.68 -14.65 13.34
CA ASP A 170 -14.50 -15.78 14.25
C ASP A 170 -13.03 -15.97 14.66
N ASP A 171 -12.36 -14.88 15.01
CA ASP A 171 -10.93 -14.76 15.35
C ASP A 171 -9.94 -15.17 14.24
N ILE A 172 -10.41 -15.42 13.03
CA ILE A 172 -9.58 -15.78 11.88
C ILE A 172 -9.33 -14.54 11.02
N ILE A 173 -8.04 -14.23 10.79
CA ILE A 173 -7.61 -13.14 9.91
C ILE A 173 -7.56 -13.64 8.46
N GLN A 174 -8.22 -12.93 7.56
CA GLN A 174 -8.36 -13.33 6.16
C GLN A 174 -8.10 -12.14 5.24
N THR A 175 -7.55 -12.41 4.06
CA THR A 175 -7.28 -11.39 3.03
C THR A 175 -7.51 -11.96 1.64
N PRO A 176 -7.90 -11.12 0.65
CA PRO A 176 -7.97 -11.58 -0.74
C PRO A 176 -6.59 -12.08 -1.23
N PRO A 177 -6.57 -13.15 -2.04
CA PRO A 177 -5.36 -13.57 -2.72
C PRO A 177 -4.97 -12.54 -3.79
N LEU A 178 -3.72 -12.50 -4.18
CA LEU A 178 -3.24 -11.57 -5.24
C LEU A 178 -3.92 -11.81 -6.59
N SER A 179 -4.41 -13.04 -6.82
CA SER A 179 -5.23 -13.38 -8.00
C SER A 179 -6.55 -12.63 -8.07
N ALA A 180 -7.06 -12.11 -6.96
CA ALA A 180 -8.26 -11.26 -6.95
C ALA A 180 -8.03 -9.88 -7.60
N GLY A 181 -6.77 -9.51 -7.93
CA GLY A 181 -6.41 -8.28 -8.63
C GLY A 181 -5.82 -7.18 -7.75
N GLY A 182 -5.55 -7.47 -6.48
CA GLY A 182 -4.83 -6.55 -5.59
C GLY A 182 -3.34 -6.47 -5.90
N LEU A 183 -2.71 -5.33 -5.58
CA LEU A 183 -1.25 -5.18 -5.64
C LEU A 183 -0.59 -6.01 -4.53
N GLU A 184 0.56 -6.61 -4.83
CA GLU A 184 1.45 -7.23 -3.82
C GLU A 184 2.02 -6.14 -2.90
N GLY A 185 1.24 -5.81 -1.86
CA GLY A 185 1.54 -4.71 -0.94
C GLY A 185 2.66 -5.06 0.03
N ILE A 186 3.68 -4.20 0.15
CA ILE A 186 4.78 -4.41 1.11
C ILE A 186 4.25 -4.29 2.55
N THR A 187 3.31 -3.40 2.83
CA THR A 187 2.67 -3.32 4.14
C THR A 187 1.80 -4.56 4.40
N ARG A 188 1.08 -5.07 3.37
CA ARG A 188 0.32 -6.34 3.47
C ARG A 188 1.25 -7.48 3.89
N ASP A 189 2.35 -7.65 3.17
CA ASP A 189 3.36 -8.66 3.45
C ASP A 189 3.97 -8.49 4.85
N SER A 190 4.27 -7.26 5.24
CA SER A 190 4.79 -6.98 6.59
C SER A 190 3.81 -7.39 7.69
N ILE A 191 2.50 -7.12 7.51
CA ILE A 191 1.48 -7.51 8.49
C ILE A 191 1.34 -9.04 8.56
N ILE A 192 1.37 -9.74 7.42
CA ILE A 192 1.33 -11.21 7.40
C ILE A 192 2.53 -11.77 8.18
N GLN A 193 3.74 -11.32 7.90
CA GLN A 193 4.94 -11.78 8.60
C GLN A 193 4.92 -11.42 10.11
N ILE A 194 4.42 -10.24 10.50
CA ILE A 194 4.26 -9.88 11.91
C ILE A 194 3.28 -10.83 12.63
N ILE A 195 2.18 -11.22 11.98
CA ILE A 195 1.22 -12.18 12.52
C ILE A 195 1.88 -13.57 12.69
N GLU A 196 2.57 -14.04 11.66
CA GLU A 196 3.24 -15.34 11.65
C GLU A 196 4.35 -15.44 12.73
N GLU A 197 5.16 -14.40 12.87
CA GLU A 197 6.20 -14.31 13.91
C GLU A 197 5.63 -14.27 15.35
N ASN A 198 4.37 -13.93 15.49
CA ASN A 198 3.63 -13.99 16.75
C ASN A 198 2.77 -15.27 16.89
N ASN A 199 3.08 -16.33 16.14
CA ASN A 199 2.41 -17.63 16.12
C ASN A 199 0.94 -17.58 15.65
N GLY A 200 0.55 -16.52 14.92
CA GLY A 200 -0.73 -16.43 14.23
C GLY A 200 -0.63 -16.96 12.80
N PHE A 201 -1.74 -16.88 12.08
CA PHE A 201 -1.77 -17.18 10.64
C PHE A 201 -2.79 -16.31 9.93
N VAL A 202 -2.64 -16.15 8.63
CA VAL A 202 -3.57 -15.44 7.75
C VAL A 202 -4.05 -16.39 6.66
N ILE A 203 -5.36 -16.43 6.43
CA ILE A 203 -5.92 -17.21 5.32
C ILE A 203 -6.06 -16.30 4.10
N GLU A 204 -5.41 -16.66 3.02
CA GLU A 204 -5.65 -16.05 1.71
C GLU A 204 -6.78 -16.80 1.01
N ARG A 205 -7.92 -16.13 0.83
CA ARG A 205 -9.06 -16.69 0.10
C ARG A 205 -9.85 -15.61 -0.63
N ASP A 206 -10.62 -16.01 -1.62
CA ASP A 206 -11.60 -15.10 -2.21
C ASP A 206 -12.60 -14.64 -1.13
N LEU A 207 -12.81 -13.33 -1.08
CA LEU A 207 -13.81 -12.70 -0.23
C LEU A 207 -14.97 -12.22 -1.09
N GLU A 208 -16.17 -12.58 -0.67
CA GLU A 208 -17.40 -12.06 -1.25
C GLU A 208 -17.71 -10.67 -0.67
N ARG A 209 -18.55 -9.93 -1.36
CA ARG A 209 -19.06 -8.67 -0.82
C ARG A 209 -19.74 -8.86 0.55
N ASP A 210 -20.44 -9.96 0.74
CA ASP A 210 -21.17 -10.27 1.98
C ASP A 210 -20.23 -10.52 3.16
N ASP A 211 -19.00 -11.03 2.91
CA ASP A 211 -17.97 -11.19 3.93
C ASP A 211 -17.64 -9.85 4.60
N LEU A 212 -17.66 -8.75 3.83
CA LEU A 212 -17.40 -7.42 4.36
C LEU A 212 -18.42 -6.99 5.42
N TYR A 213 -19.71 -7.29 5.22
CA TYR A 213 -20.78 -6.85 6.13
C TYR A 213 -20.91 -7.73 7.36
N THR A 214 -20.38 -8.95 7.30
CA THR A 214 -20.48 -9.96 8.38
C THR A 214 -19.19 -10.12 9.16
N ALA A 215 -18.14 -9.36 8.82
CA ALA A 215 -16.86 -9.36 9.54
C ALA A 215 -16.99 -8.73 10.93
N ASP A 216 -16.23 -9.26 11.90
CA ASP A 216 -16.12 -8.71 13.25
C ASP A 216 -15.23 -7.45 13.26
N GLU A 217 -14.13 -7.50 12.50
CA GLU A 217 -13.24 -6.35 12.27
C GLU A 217 -12.80 -6.33 10.81
N ILE A 218 -12.48 -5.12 10.31
CA ILE A 218 -11.83 -4.92 9.01
C ILE A 218 -10.73 -3.88 9.17
N PHE A 219 -9.60 -4.12 8.51
CA PHE A 219 -8.56 -3.12 8.37
C PHE A 219 -7.96 -3.11 6.97
N MET A 220 -7.37 -1.98 6.62
CA MET A 220 -6.62 -1.79 5.38
C MET A 220 -5.16 -1.54 5.66
N THR A 221 -4.29 -1.91 4.72
CA THR A 221 -2.83 -1.74 4.82
C THR A 221 -2.25 -1.06 3.60
N GLY A 222 -1.36 -0.11 3.83
CA GLY A 222 -0.65 0.59 2.77
C GLY A 222 0.44 1.49 3.33
N THR A 223 1.39 1.89 2.50
CA THR A 223 2.53 2.71 2.95
C THR A 223 2.09 4.04 3.58
N ALA A 224 1.09 4.71 3.01
CA ALA A 224 0.57 5.98 3.53
C ALA A 224 -0.45 5.77 4.65
N ALA A 225 -1.26 4.71 4.56
CA ALA A 225 -2.32 4.39 5.51
C ALA A 225 -1.80 3.62 6.74
N GLU A 226 -0.61 2.97 6.61
CA GLU A 226 -0.09 2.03 7.61
C GLU A 226 -1.10 0.90 7.86
N VAL A 227 -1.63 0.76 9.07
CA VAL A 227 -2.74 -0.13 9.40
C VAL A 227 -3.93 0.73 9.78
N LYS A 228 -4.99 0.71 8.99
CA LYS A 228 -6.16 1.57 9.17
C LYS A 228 -7.43 0.75 9.38
N SER A 229 -8.06 0.89 10.53
CA SER A 229 -9.35 0.25 10.82
C SER A 229 -10.44 0.75 9.89
N VAL A 230 -11.34 -0.14 9.46
CA VAL A 230 -12.60 0.18 8.78
C VAL A 230 -13.74 -0.08 9.76
N THR A 231 -14.55 0.94 10.02
CA THR A 231 -15.63 0.87 11.02
C THR A 231 -17.03 0.87 10.42
N GLN A 232 -17.11 1.16 9.11
CA GLN A 232 -18.38 1.20 8.39
C GLN A 232 -18.15 0.92 6.90
N ILE A 233 -19.03 0.16 6.28
CA ILE A 233 -19.10 -0.05 4.83
C ILE A 233 -20.54 0.18 4.36
N ASP A 234 -20.74 1.00 3.31
CA ASP A 234 -22.04 1.28 2.72
C ASP A 234 -23.13 1.64 3.77
N LYS A 235 -22.74 2.38 4.83
CA LYS A 235 -23.58 2.73 6.01
C LYS A 235 -23.90 1.58 6.97
N VAL A 236 -23.38 0.36 6.72
CA VAL A 236 -23.44 -0.78 7.66
C VAL A 236 -22.24 -0.69 8.61
N LYS A 237 -22.49 -0.73 9.91
CA LYS A 237 -21.41 -0.77 10.91
C LYS A 237 -20.72 -2.13 10.88
N ILE A 238 -19.40 -2.12 10.97
CA ILE A 238 -18.59 -3.32 11.11
C ILE A 238 -18.36 -3.58 12.60
N GLY A 239 -18.70 -4.79 13.06
CA GLY A 239 -18.64 -5.13 14.47
C GLY A 239 -19.35 -4.11 15.35
N THR A 240 -18.62 -3.50 16.28
CA THR A 240 -19.17 -2.46 17.18
C THR A 240 -19.23 -1.06 16.54
N GLY A 241 -18.74 -0.89 15.31
CA GLY A 241 -18.56 0.43 14.66
C GLY A 241 -17.35 1.21 15.19
N LYS A 242 -16.45 0.52 15.87
CA LYS A 242 -15.17 1.07 16.38
C LYS A 242 -14.03 0.13 15.99
N MET A 243 -12.79 0.61 16.11
CA MET A 243 -11.63 -0.24 15.92
C MET A 243 -11.64 -1.41 16.91
N GLY A 244 -11.53 -2.63 16.41
CA GLY A 244 -11.50 -3.82 17.23
C GLY A 244 -10.12 -4.10 17.84
N SER A 245 -10.06 -5.11 18.70
CA SER A 245 -8.87 -5.45 19.50
C SER A 245 -7.73 -5.97 18.65
N VAL A 246 -8.02 -6.83 17.67
CA VAL A 246 -7.00 -7.42 16.76
C VAL A 246 -6.37 -6.34 15.90
N THR A 247 -7.17 -5.47 15.29
CA THR A 247 -6.68 -4.35 14.50
C THR A 247 -5.81 -3.39 15.33
N LYS A 248 -6.21 -3.13 16.58
CA LYS A 248 -5.46 -2.25 17.50
C LYS A 248 -4.11 -2.85 17.87
N GLU A 249 -4.04 -4.14 18.11
CA GLU A 249 -2.81 -4.87 18.41
C GLU A 249 -1.87 -4.86 17.20
N LEU A 250 -2.36 -5.19 16.01
CA LEU A 250 -1.58 -5.16 14.77
C LEU A 250 -1.07 -3.76 14.45
N GLN A 251 -1.87 -2.73 14.67
CA GLN A 251 -1.46 -1.34 14.51
C GLN A 251 -0.30 -0.98 15.45
N LYS A 252 -0.36 -1.44 16.71
CA LYS A 252 0.71 -1.24 17.69
C LYS A 252 1.96 -2.02 17.28
N SER A 253 1.84 -3.29 16.92
CA SER A 253 2.96 -4.14 16.51
C SER A 253 3.65 -3.57 15.26
N TYR A 254 2.90 -3.17 14.24
CA TYR A 254 3.45 -2.51 13.05
C TYR A 254 4.22 -1.23 13.42
N ARG A 255 3.65 -0.41 14.32
CA ARG A 255 4.31 0.80 14.80
C ARG A 255 5.62 0.49 15.54
N ASP A 256 5.63 -0.52 16.39
CA ASP A 256 6.84 -0.92 17.13
C ASP A 256 7.93 -1.42 16.14
N VAL A 257 7.54 -2.13 15.08
CA VAL A 257 8.44 -2.57 14.01
C VAL A 257 9.04 -1.38 13.23
N VAL A 258 8.22 -0.46 12.72
CA VAL A 258 8.73 0.67 11.92
C VAL A 258 9.54 1.67 12.74
N MET A 259 9.36 1.68 14.06
CA MET A 259 10.16 2.47 15.01
C MET A 259 11.43 1.75 15.49
N GLY A 260 11.70 0.53 14.99
CA GLY A 260 12.88 -0.25 15.37
C GLY A 260 12.88 -0.74 16.83
N LYS A 261 11.69 -0.87 17.45
CA LYS A 261 11.54 -1.38 18.81
C LYS A 261 11.45 -2.90 18.89
N ASP A 262 11.07 -3.54 17.78
CA ASP A 262 11.05 -4.99 17.66
C ASP A 262 12.32 -5.43 16.91
N GLU A 263 13.26 -6.02 17.65
CA GLU A 263 14.58 -6.40 17.13
C GLU A 263 14.51 -7.44 16.00
N ARG A 264 13.47 -8.27 15.97
CA ARG A 264 13.27 -9.29 14.93
C ARG A 264 13.20 -8.69 13.53
N PHE A 265 12.68 -7.45 13.43
CA PHE A 265 12.43 -6.75 12.17
C PHE A 265 13.40 -5.60 11.90
N LEU A 266 14.48 -5.44 12.68
CA LEU A 266 15.53 -4.45 12.41
C LEU A 266 16.11 -4.54 10.99
N PRO A 267 16.27 -5.72 10.37
CA PRO A 267 16.70 -5.83 8.97
C PRO A 267 15.79 -5.12 7.96
N TRP A 268 14.54 -4.80 8.32
CA TRP A 268 13.63 -4.03 7.46
C TRP A 268 13.89 -2.53 7.45
N LEU A 269 14.76 -2.06 8.31
CA LEU A 269 15.12 -0.64 8.46
C LEU A 269 16.46 -0.35 7.80
N THR A 270 16.45 0.54 6.80
CA THR A 270 17.68 1.06 6.18
C THR A 270 17.91 2.46 6.71
N PHE A 271 18.91 2.64 7.56
CA PHE A 271 19.24 3.94 8.16
C PHE A 271 19.85 4.91 7.12
N VAL A 272 19.55 6.22 7.28
CA VAL A 272 19.94 7.30 6.37
C VAL A 272 21.34 7.85 6.70
#